data_542333018fdbdd52efda8b2e66c45d9c
#
_entry.id   542333018fdbdd52efda8b2e66c45d9c
#
_cell.length_a   1.000
_cell.length_b   1.000
_cell.length_c   1.000
_cell.angle_alpha   90.00
_cell.angle_beta   90.00
_cell.angle_gamma   90.00
#
_symmetry.space_group_name_H-M   'P 1'
#
loop_
_entity.id
_entity.type
_entity.pdbx_description
1 polymer ?
#
loop_
_entity_poly.entity_id
_entity_poly.type
_entity_poly.pdbx_seq_one_letter_code
_entity_poly.pdbx_strand_id
1 'polypeptide(L)'
;LLTDIIHLIRATSSGGLRIWVVAIVFIPLHTVAILLGFEAYVIALINQAYYLKQKGNQRFILPTELLFHALSAMGIYLGRFVRLNSWDLATDPTSVAMTTLNALTTKRPAAVVFVTFIILTTLYWVMKQITLGIKLRIYYSQKGIDALDL
;
A
#
# COMPACT_ATOMS: atom_id res chain seq x y z
N LEU A 1 -5.15 11.16 5.59
CA LEU A 1 -5.47 11.84 4.32
C LEU A 1 -6.79 12.60 4.40
N LEU A 2 -7.95 11.94 4.62
CA LEU A 2 -9.25 12.63 4.78
C LEU A 2 -9.25 13.57 5.99
N THR A 3 -8.66 13.17 7.11
CA THR A 3 -8.54 14.01 8.32
C THR A 3 -7.63 15.20 8.07
N ASP A 4 -6.54 15.01 7.31
CA ASP A 4 -5.61 16.09 6.99
C ASP A 4 -6.22 17.09 6.02
N ILE A 5 -7.01 16.59 5.05
CA ILE A 5 -7.79 17.44 4.14
C ILE A 5 -8.84 18.24 4.92
N ILE A 6 -9.53 17.63 5.88
CA ILE A 6 -10.52 18.34 6.72
C ILE A 6 -9.83 19.40 7.61
N HIS A 7 -8.66 19.10 8.20
CA HIS A 7 -7.89 20.07 8.96
C HIS A 7 -7.36 21.21 8.08
N LEU A 8 -6.94 20.92 6.87
CA LEU A 8 -6.52 21.92 5.88
C LEU A 8 -7.68 22.81 5.43
N ILE A 9 -8.86 22.24 5.17
CA ILE A 9 -10.08 23.00 4.86
C ILE A 9 -10.49 23.89 6.01
N ARG A 10 -10.38 23.43 7.27
CA ARG A 10 -10.61 24.27 8.46
C ARG A 10 -9.56 25.38 8.60
N ALA A 11 -8.28 25.09 8.35
CA ALA A 11 -7.22 26.10 8.40
C ALA A 11 -7.36 27.16 7.29
N THR A 12 -7.93 26.79 6.13
CA THR A 12 -8.25 27.76 5.05
C THR A 12 -9.46 28.64 5.38
N SER A 13 -10.44 28.12 6.12
CA SER A 13 -11.59 28.92 6.56
C SER A 13 -11.22 29.96 7.63
N SER A 14 -10.10 29.80 8.33
CA SER A 14 -9.54 30.75 9.30
C SER A 14 -8.53 31.75 8.72
N GLY A 15 -8.43 31.86 7.38
CA GLY A 15 -7.74 33.00 6.72
C GLY A 15 -6.26 32.81 6.38
N GLY A 16 -5.67 31.60 6.55
CA GLY A 16 -4.23 31.39 6.36
C GLY A 16 -3.76 30.88 4.99
N LEU A 17 -4.53 30.03 4.31
CA LEU A 17 -4.16 29.44 3.03
C LEU A 17 -5.32 29.50 2.04
N ARG A 18 -5.06 29.88 0.80
CA ARG A 18 -6.09 29.89 -0.24
C ARG A 18 -6.48 28.46 -0.60
N ILE A 19 -7.78 28.16 -0.65
CA ILE A 19 -8.34 26.83 -1.04
C ILE A 19 -7.67 26.25 -2.29
N TRP A 20 -7.32 27.09 -3.24
CA TRP A 20 -6.64 26.70 -4.49
C TRP A 20 -5.26 26.08 -4.27
N VAL A 21 -4.49 26.53 -3.27
CA VAL A 21 -3.17 25.95 -2.96
C VAL A 21 -3.33 24.52 -2.44
N VAL A 22 -4.33 24.31 -1.59
CA VAL A 22 -4.63 22.96 -1.07
C VAL A 22 -5.08 22.02 -2.19
N ALA A 23 -5.99 22.49 -3.05
CA ALA A 23 -6.54 21.67 -4.14
C ALA A 23 -5.50 21.34 -5.22
N ILE A 24 -4.69 22.34 -5.64
CA ILE A 24 -3.78 22.19 -6.78
C ILE A 24 -2.42 21.61 -6.38
N VAL A 25 -1.95 21.86 -5.15
CA VAL A 25 -0.62 21.43 -4.73
C VAL A 25 -0.71 20.25 -3.77
N PHE A 26 -1.48 20.38 -2.71
CA PHE A 26 -1.46 19.42 -1.60
C PHE A 26 -2.10 18.08 -1.97
N ILE A 27 -3.28 18.11 -2.61
CA ILE A 27 -3.98 16.87 -2.99
C ILE A 27 -3.18 16.09 -4.06
N PRO A 28 -2.71 16.69 -5.17
CA PRO A 28 -1.90 15.97 -6.15
C PRO A 28 -0.60 15.43 -5.57
N LEU A 29 0.11 16.22 -4.75
CA LEU A 29 1.36 15.79 -4.14
C LEU A 29 1.17 14.56 -3.25
N HIS A 30 0.13 14.54 -2.42
CA HIS A 30 -0.19 13.37 -1.58
C HIS A 30 -0.62 12.17 -2.40
N THR A 31 -1.39 12.39 -3.45
CA THR A 31 -1.82 11.32 -4.36
C THR A 31 -0.61 10.69 -5.05
N VAL A 32 0.30 11.50 -5.57
CA VAL A 32 1.54 11.01 -6.19
C VAL A 32 2.40 10.26 -5.18
N ALA A 33 2.57 10.79 -3.97
CA ALA A 33 3.35 10.11 -2.93
C ALA A 33 2.77 8.73 -2.55
N ILE A 34 1.43 8.61 -2.47
CA ILE A 34 0.76 7.34 -2.21
C ILE A 34 0.95 6.37 -3.38
N LEU A 35 0.79 6.83 -4.62
CA LEU A 35 0.97 5.98 -5.81
C LEU A 35 2.42 5.49 -5.92
N LEU A 36 3.41 6.36 -5.70
CA LEU A 36 4.82 5.97 -5.70
C LEU A 36 5.15 4.98 -4.58
N GLY A 37 4.63 5.20 -3.38
CA GLY A 37 4.80 4.27 -2.26
C GLY A 37 4.17 2.91 -2.54
N PHE A 38 2.99 2.89 -3.15
CA PHE A 38 2.32 1.65 -3.52
C PHE A 38 3.06 0.93 -4.66
N GLU A 39 3.55 1.65 -5.66
CA GLU A 39 4.36 1.08 -6.74
C GLU A 39 5.67 0.48 -6.21
N ALA A 40 6.35 1.16 -5.28
CA ALA A 40 7.53 0.62 -4.62
C ALA A 40 7.24 -0.71 -3.89
N TYR A 41 6.09 -0.81 -3.21
CA TYR A 41 5.61 -2.04 -2.60
C TYR A 41 5.39 -3.15 -3.63
N VAL A 42 4.74 -2.84 -4.77
CA VAL A 42 4.51 -3.80 -5.87
C VAL A 42 5.85 -4.31 -6.43
N ILE A 43 6.79 -3.41 -6.71
CA ILE A 43 8.12 -3.77 -7.21
C ILE A 43 8.88 -4.65 -6.21
N ALA A 44 8.81 -4.35 -4.92
CA ALA A 44 9.44 -5.15 -3.88
C ALA A 44 8.93 -6.59 -3.88
N LEU A 45 7.61 -6.79 -3.97
CA LEU A 45 7.01 -8.13 -4.03
C LEU A 45 7.32 -8.87 -5.34
N ILE A 46 7.37 -8.16 -6.48
CA ILE A 46 7.80 -8.75 -7.76
C ILE A 46 9.25 -9.24 -7.65
N ASN A 47 10.15 -8.44 -7.07
CA ASN A 47 11.55 -8.81 -6.90
C ASN A 47 11.70 -9.99 -5.93
N GLN A 48 10.91 -10.04 -4.88
CA GLN A 48 10.87 -11.16 -3.95
C GLN A 48 10.37 -12.44 -4.65
N ALA A 49 9.29 -12.35 -5.44
CA ALA A 49 8.79 -13.47 -6.22
C ALA A 49 9.85 -14.00 -7.19
N TYR A 50 10.59 -13.11 -7.86
CA TYR A 50 11.70 -13.46 -8.73
C TYR A 50 12.83 -14.18 -7.98
N TYR A 51 13.22 -13.68 -6.80
CA TYR A 51 14.21 -14.32 -5.94
C TYR A 51 13.79 -15.74 -5.52
N LEU A 52 12.54 -15.91 -5.06
CA LEU A 52 12.00 -17.23 -4.70
C LEU A 52 11.98 -18.19 -5.91
N LYS A 53 11.67 -17.68 -7.11
CA LYS A 53 11.71 -18.45 -8.34
C LYS A 53 13.12 -18.94 -8.65
N GLN A 54 14.14 -18.08 -8.53
CA GLN A 54 15.54 -18.46 -8.76
C GLN A 54 16.04 -19.52 -7.77
N LYS A 55 15.54 -19.51 -6.55
CA LYS A 55 15.87 -20.50 -5.50
C LYS A 55 15.09 -21.82 -5.65
N GLY A 56 14.26 -21.96 -6.67
CA GLY A 56 13.42 -23.16 -6.86
C GLY A 56 12.21 -23.25 -5.93
N ASN A 57 11.95 -22.21 -5.14
CA ASN A 57 10.90 -22.16 -4.13
C ASN A 57 9.60 -21.50 -4.63
N GLN A 58 9.20 -21.79 -5.87
CA GLN A 58 8.04 -21.16 -6.53
C GLN A 58 6.72 -21.33 -5.75
N ARG A 59 6.57 -22.45 -5.04
CA ARG A 59 5.38 -22.74 -4.22
C ARG A 59 5.15 -21.73 -3.09
N PHE A 60 6.18 -21.02 -2.67
CA PHE A 60 6.09 -20.05 -1.60
C PHE A 60 5.79 -18.61 -2.07
N ILE A 61 5.74 -18.37 -3.39
CA ILE A 61 5.49 -17.02 -3.93
C ILE A 61 4.13 -16.51 -3.47
N LEU A 62 3.06 -17.24 -3.77
CA LEU A 62 1.70 -16.84 -3.42
C LEU A 62 1.49 -16.71 -1.89
N PRO A 63 1.87 -17.71 -1.06
CA PRO A 63 1.75 -17.56 0.39
C PRO A 63 2.48 -16.34 0.94
N THR A 64 3.65 -16.02 0.40
CA THR A 64 4.43 -14.88 0.86
C THR A 64 3.79 -13.55 0.42
N GLU A 65 3.29 -13.43 -0.81
CA GLU A 65 2.53 -12.25 -1.26
C GLU A 65 1.31 -12.02 -0.35
N LEU A 66 0.51 -13.06 -0.09
CA LEU A 66 -0.66 -12.97 0.78
C LEU A 66 -0.30 -12.63 2.24
N LEU A 67 0.81 -13.16 2.76
CA LEU A 67 1.30 -12.81 4.09
C LEU A 67 1.62 -11.31 4.19
N PHE A 68 2.33 -10.75 3.19
CA PHE A 68 2.64 -9.32 3.17
C PHE A 68 1.37 -8.47 3.05
N HIS A 69 0.37 -8.89 2.27
CA HIS A 69 -0.91 -8.19 2.19
C HIS A 69 -1.66 -8.24 3.53
N ALA A 70 -1.64 -9.38 4.22
CA ALA A 70 -2.27 -9.52 5.54
C ALA A 70 -1.58 -8.64 6.59
N LEU A 71 -0.25 -8.65 6.64
CA LEU A 71 0.52 -7.79 7.54
C LEU A 71 0.29 -6.30 7.24
N SER A 72 0.23 -5.92 5.96
CA SER A 72 -0.05 -4.54 5.55
C SER A 72 -1.46 -4.12 5.92
N ALA A 73 -2.47 -4.98 5.73
CA ALA A 73 -3.85 -4.70 6.12
C ALA A 73 -3.98 -4.52 7.64
N MET A 74 -3.26 -5.34 8.42
CA MET A 74 -3.20 -5.21 9.87
C MET A 74 -2.50 -3.90 10.27
N GLY A 75 -1.37 -3.57 9.66
CA GLY A 75 -0.66 -2.31 9.91
C GLY A 75 -1.51 -1.08 9.62
N ILE A 76 -2.29 -1.10 8.53
CA ILE A 76 -3.23 -0.02 8.18
C ILE A 76 -4.33 0.08 9.25
N TYR A 77 -4.87 -1.05 9.72
CA TYR A 77 -5.86 -1.06 10.79
C TYR A 77 -5.30 -0.44 12.07
N LEU A 78 -4.15 -0.92 12.54
CA LEU A 78 -3.51 -0.44 13.77
C LEU A 78 -3.15 1.04 13.68
N GLY A 79 -2.55 1.48 12.59
CA GLY A 79 -2.15 2.88 12.42
C GLY A 79 -3.33 3.85 12.24
N ARG A 80 -4.40 3.41 11.56
CA ARG A 80 -5.50 4.32 11.20
C ARG A 80 -6.65 4.30 12.19
N PHE A 81 -7.02 3.15 12.71
CA PHE A 81 -8.19 3.00 13.60
C PHE A 81 -7.80 2.98 15.08
N VAL A 82 -6.72 2.30 15.42
CA VAL A 82 -6.21 2.25 16.80
C VAL A 82 -5.30 3.45 17.08
N ARG A 83 -4.74 4.06 16.03
CA ARG A 83 -3.81 5.20 16.11
C ARG A 83 -2.53 4.87 16.88
N LEU A 84 -2.05 3.64 16.77
CA LEU A 84 -0.73 3.28 17.28
C LEU A 84 0.35 3.98 16.46
N ASN A 85 1.36 4.47 17.16
CA ASN A 85 2.56 5.01 16.52
C ASN A 85 3.55 3.88 16.24
N SER A 86 4.44 4.08 15.26
CA SER A 86 5.50 3.08 14.96
C SER A 86 6.43 2.84 16.16
N TRP A 87 6.55 3.82 17.06
CA TRP A 87 7.32 3.72 18.29
C TRP A 87 6.70 2.77 19.33
N ASP A 88 5.38 2.61 19.33
CA ASP A 88 4.69 1.72 20.27
C ASP A 88 5.14 0.26 20.08
N LEU A 89 5.52 -0.12 18.84
CA LEU A 89 6.09 -1.43 18.56
C LEU A 89 7.44 -1.66 19.26
N ALA A 90 8.22 -0.60 19.46
CA ALA A 90 9.53 -0.68 20.12
C ALA A 90 9.41 -0.47 21.64
N THR A 91 8.49 0.39 22.10
CA THR A 91 8.36 0.76 23.52
C THR A 91 7.43 -0.16 24.29
N ASP A 92 6.34 -0.66 23.65
CA ASP A 92 5.37 -1.56 24.28
C ASP A 92 4.86 -2.63 23.28
N PRO A 93 5.71 -3.58 22.86
CA PRO A 93 5.33 -4.62 21.90
C PRO A 93 4.20 -5.52 22.41
N THR A 94 4.06 -5.66 23.74
CA THR A 94 3.04 -6.48 24.36
C THR A 94 1.65 -5.89 24.14
N SER A 95 1.50 -4.59 24.35
CA SER A 95 0.23 -3.87 24.09
C SER A 95 -0.16 -3.93 22.61
N VAL A 96 0.82 -3.77 21.70
CA VAL A 96 0.59 -3.90 20.25
C VAL A 96 0.13 -5.31 19.88
N ALA A 97 0.78 -6.35 20.45
CA ALA A 97 0.41 -7.74 20.20
C ALA A 97 -1.02 -8.04 20.72
N MET A 98 -1.35 -7.62 21.94
CA MET A 98 -2.68 -7.82 22.53
C MET A 98 -3.76 -7.07 21.73
N THR A 99 -3.49 -5.86 21.29
CA THR A 99 -4.40 -5.07 20.46
C THR A 99 -4.63 -5.75 19.09
N THR A 100 -3.56 -6.30 18.50
CA THR A 100 -3.63 -7.06 17.26
C THR A 100 -4.48 -8.32 17.40
N LEU A 101 -4.27 -9.10 18.46
CA LEU A 101 -5.08 -10.28 18.77
C LEU A 101 -6.55 -9.93 18.99
N ASN A 102 -6.82 -8.89 19.75
CA ASN A 102 -8.18 -8.39 19.95
C ASN A 102 -8.84 -7.93 18.65
N ALA A 103 -8.08 -7.30 17.74
CA ALA A 103 -8.56 -6.92 16.43
C ALA A 103 -8.94 -8.12 15.57
N LEU A 104 -8.20 -9.22 15.65
CA LEU A 104 -8.47 -10.44 14.89
C LEU A 104 -9.66 -11.24 15.48
N THR A 105 -9.87 -11.19 16.80
CA THR A 105 -10.94 -11.94 17.48
C THR A 105 -12.28 -11.20 17.51
N THR A 106 -12.28 -9.89 17.37
CA THR A 106 -13.50 -9.08 17.42
C THR A 106 -14.07 -8.89 16.01
N LYS A 107 -15.36 -9.18 15.83
CA LYS A 107 -16.04 -9.21 14.51
C LYS A 107 -15.88 -7.93 13.68
N ARG A 108 -16.05 -6.75 14.28
CA ARG A 108 -15.96 -5.46 13.57
C ARG A 108 -14.53 -5.13 13.11
N PRO A 109 -13.50 -5.14 13.97
CA PRO A 109 -12.11 -4.98 13.56
C PRO A 109 -11.66 -6.00 12.52
N ALA A 110 -11.97 -7.29 12.73
CA ALA A 110 -11.62 -8.35 11.79
C ALA A 110 -12.23 -8.11 10.40
N ALA A 111 -13.48 -7.64 10.31
CA ALA A 111 -14.10 -7.30 9.04
C ALA A 111 -13.38 -6.15 8.32
N VAL A 112 -12.94 -5.12 9.05
CA VAL A 112 -12.17 -4.00 8.47
C VAL A 112 -10.82 -4.48 7.93
N VAL A 113 -10.10 -5.30 8.69
CA VAL A 113 -8.82 -5.90 8.26
C VAL A 113 -9.03 -6.76 7.02
N PHE A 114 -10.07 -7.59 7.01
CA PHE A 114 -10.37 -8.49 5.89
C PHE A 114 -10.72 -7.70 4.61
N VAL A 115 -11.58 -6.68 4.71
CA VAL A 115 -11.91 -5.81 3.57
C VAL A 115 -10.66 -5.10 3.05
N THR A 116 -9.83 -4.56 3.95
CA THR A 116 -8.57 -3.91 3.58
C THR A 116 -7.62 -4.89 2.88
N PHE A 117 -7.53 -6.12 3.36
CA PHE A 117 -6.74 -7.19 2.74
C PHE A 117 -7.21 -7.49 1.31
N ILE A 118 -8.54 -7.62 1.08
CA ILE A 118 -9.09 -7.84 -0.27
C ILE A 118 -8.76 -6.67 -1.20
N ILE A 119 -8.95 -5.43 -0.72
CA ILE A 119 -8.65 -4.23 -1.50
C ILE A 119 -7.16 -4.20 -1.89
N LEU A 120 -6.25 -4.41 -0.93
CA LEU A 120 -4.80 -4.44 -1.19
C LEU A 120 -4.42 -5.53 -2.18
N THR A 121 -4.96 -6.74 -2.02
CA THR A 121 -4.68 -7.87 -2.91
C THR A 121 -5.14 -7.57 -4.34
N THR A 122 -6.33 -7.00 -4.50
CA THR A 122 -6.88 -6.64 -5.80
C THR A 122 -6.06 -5.53 -6.47
N LEU A 123 -5.76 -4.46 -5.73
CA LEU A 123 -4.92 -3.36 -6.22
C LEU A 123 -3.52 -3.85 -6.60
N TYR A 124 -2.91 -4.68 -5.76
CA TYR A 124 -1.61 -5.28 -6.05
C TYR A 124 -1.65 -6.09 -7.35
N TRP A 125 -2.66 -6.95 -7.52
CA TRP A 125 -2.79 -7.76 -8.73
C TRP A 125 -2.89 -6.88 -9.99
N VAL A 126 -3.70 -5.83 -9.96
CA VAL A 126 -3.85 -4.88 -11.08
C VAL A 126 -2.52 -4.16 -11.35
N MET A 127 -1.89 -3.58 -10.33
CA MET A 127 -0.63 -2.86 -10.47
C MET A 127 0.52 -3.77 -10.92
N LYS A 128 0.56 -5.01 -10.43
CA LYS A 128 1.53 -6.03 -10.89
C LYS A 128 1.44 -6.26 -12.38
N GLN A 129 0.22 -6.36 -12.95
CA GLN A 129 0.03 -6.52 -14.40
C GLN A 129 0.52 -5.29 -15.17
N ILE A 130 0.20 -4.09 -14.69
CA ILE A 130 0.64 -2.83 -15.30
C ILE A 130 2.18 -2.74 -15.29
N THR A 131 2.80 -2.97 -14.14
CA THR A 131 4.26 -2.89 -13.95
C THR A 131 4.99 -3.92 -14.83
N LEU A 132 4.50 -5.16 -14.89
CA LEU A 132 5.07 -6.19 -15.76
C LEU A 132 4.88 -5.85 -17.24
N GLY A 133 3.72 -5.32 -17.64
CA GLY A 133 3.46 -4.85 -18.99
C GLY A 133 4.39 -3.72 -19.42
N ILE A 134 4.63 -2.74 -18.55
CA ILE A 134 5.58 -1.64 -18.79
C ILE A 134 7.00 -2.18 -18.93
N LYS A 135 7.44 -3.07 -18.03
CA LYS A 135 8.78 -3.70 -18.11
C LYS A 135 8.95 -4.45 -19.42
N LEU A 136 7.95 -5.20 -19.84
CA LEU A 136 7.97 -5.95 -21.09
C LEU A 136 8.05 -5.01 -22.30
N ARG A 137 7.26 -3.95 -22.34
CA ARG A 137 7.27 -2.94 -23.39
C ARG A 137 8.64 -2.25 -23.50
N ILE A 138 9.24 -1.87 -22.39
CA ILE A 138 10.58 -1.26 -22.37
C ILE A 138 11.61 -2.26 -22.92
N TYR A 139 11.53 -3.52 -22.53
CA TYR A 139 12.44 -4.58 -23.01
C TYR A 139 12.35 -4.77 -24.52
N TYR A 140 11.15 -4.83 -25.10
CA TYR A 140 10.96 -4.98 -26.56
C TYR A 140 11.40 -3.71 -27.30
N SER A 141 11.07 -2.53 -26.80
CA SER A 141 11.52 -1.27 -27.39
C SER A 141 13.04 -1.16 -27.46
N GLN A 142 13.77 -1.62 -26.43
CA GLN A 142 15.23 -1.67 -26.45
C GLN A 142 15.79 -2.67 -27.49
N LYS A 143 15.02 -3.68 -27.88
CA LYS A 143 15.40 -4.63 -28.94
C LYS A 143 14.98 -4.19 -30.34
N GLY A 144 14.38 -3.01 -30.48
CA GLY A 144 13.89 -2.51 -31.77
C GLY A 144 12.65 -3.24 -32.31
N ILE A 145 11.94 -3.98 -31.44
CA ILE A 145 10.68 -4.67 -31.78
C ILE A 145 9.54 -3.78 -31.32
N ASP A 146 8.67 -3.33 -32.24
CA ASP A 146 7.48 -2.59 -31.86
C ASP A 146 6.44 -3.56 -31.29
N ALA A 147 5.82 -3.17 -30.17
CA ALA A 147 4.76 -3.95 -29.54
C ALA A 147 3.46 -4.02 -30.39
N LEU A 148 3.38 -3.20 -31.44
CA LEU A 148 2.28 -3.20 -32.40
C LEU A 148 2.48 -4.23 -33.54
N ASP A 149 3.68 -4.80 -33.65
CA ASP A 149 4.05 -5.80 -34.68
C ASP A 149 3.91 -7.24 -34.15
N LEU A 150 3.37 -7.44 -32.94
CA LEU A 150 3.08 -8.72 -32.29
C LEU A 150 1.58 -9.04 -32.33
#